data_435762b321a4dd5e9d555fb5567347ee
#
_entry.id   435762b321a4dd5e9d555fb5567347ee
#
_cell.length_a   1.000
_cell.length_b   1.000
_cell.length_c   1.000
_cell.angle_alpha   90.00
_cell.angle_beta   90.00
_cell.angle_gamma   90.00
#
_symmetry.space_group_name_H-M   'P 1'
#
loop_
_entity.id
_entity.type
_entity.pdbx_description
1 polymer ?
#
loop_
_entity_poly.entity_id
_entity_poly.type
_entity_poly.pdbx_seq_one_letter_code
_entity_poly.pdbx_strand_id
1 'polypeptide(L)'
;MTAGTSLVTLCALLSAAVRSGLDVRTALEHVGRAAEGDAMALCEVANGLAAGVPWGDAWILAPPRLWPLGRALGPAWERGSSPVDALDALADATLARARASGDKAAAELGVRLSLPLALCLLPAFVLVGVLPLLIAVGGAVVGDVSSGGP
;
A
#
# COMPACT_ATOMS: atom_id res chain seq x y z
N MET A 1 -17.76 12.32 2.64
CA MET A 1 -16.54 11.55 2.96
C MET A 1 -15.62 12.44 3.77
N THR A 2 -15.75 12.44 5.08
CA THR A 2 -14.82 13.13 5.98
C THR A 2 -13.49 12.37 5.89
N ALA A 3 -12.51 12.98 5.28
CA ALA A 3 -11.14 12.47 5.26
C ALA A 3 -10.61 12.55 6.71
N GLY A 4 -10.84 11.50 7.48
CA GLY A 4 -10.28 11.42 8.83
C GLY A 4 -8.76 11.53 8.76
N THR A 5 -8.16 12.11 9.79
CA THR A 5 -6.71 12.30 9.89
C THR A 5 -5.96 11.00 9.55
N SER A 6 -5.01 11.08 8.64
CA SER A 6 -4.21 9.91 8.20
C SER A 6 -3.46 9.27 9.37
N LEU A 7 -3.34 7.94 9.35
CA LEU A 7 -2.55 7.22 10.37
C LEU A 7 -1.10 7.72 10.42
N VAL A 8 -0.52 8.06 9.28
CA VAL A 8 0.84 8.64 9.20
C VAL A 8 0.90 9.99 9.90
N THR A 9 -0.11 10.85 9.69
CA THR A 9 -0.20 12.14 10.36
C THR A 9 -0.35 11.97 11.87
N LEU A 10 -1.16 10.99 12.32
CA LEU A 10 -1.31 10.69 13.75
C LEU A 10 0.01 10.20 14.36
N CYS A 11 0.75 9.32 13.67
CA CYS A 11 2.07 8.88 14.13
C CYS A 11 3.03 10.08 14.25
N ALA A 12 3.06 10.97 13.26
CA ALA A 12 3.93 12.15 13.29
C ALA A 12 3.58 13.12 14.43
N LEU A 13 2.29 13.37 14.65
CA LEU A 13 1.83 14.23 15.75
C LEU A 13 2.15 13.62 17.12
N LEU A 14 1.92 12.31 17.30
CA LEU A 14 2.25 11.61 18.53
C LEU A 14 3.76 11.58 18.78
N SER A 15 4.56 11.31 17.75
CA SER A 15 6.02 11.33 17.84
C SER A 15 6.52 12.73 18.25
N ALA A 16 5.98 13.79 17.64
CA ALA A 16 6.31 15.17 18.01
C ALA A 16 5.90 15.50 19.47
N ALA A 17 4.71 15.07 19.89
CA ALA A 17 4.22 15.27 21.25
C ALA A 17 5.11 14.57 22.30
N VAL A 18 5.51 13.32 22.05
CA VAL A 18 6.41 12.59 22.94
C VAL A 18 7.81 13.17 22.94
N ARG A 19 8.32 13.61 21.81
CA ARG A 19 9.64 14.30 21.70
C ARG A 19 9.65 15.63 22.44
N SER A 20 8.48 16.30 22.61
CA SER A 20 8.36 17.50 23.43
C SER A 20 8.29 17.22 24.95
N GLY A 21 8.33 15.94 25.34
CA GLY A 21 8.34 15.50 26.74
C GLY A 21 7.01 15.07 27.31
N LEU A 22 5.96 14.97 26.47
CA LEU A 22 4.68 14.46 26.91
C LEU A 22 4.74 12.92 27.08
N ASP A 23 4.07 12.40 28.11
CA ASP A 23 3.84 10.97 28.25
C ASP A 23 2.83 10.47 27.22
N VAL A 24 2.84 9.16 26.97
CA VAL A 24 1.99 8.52 25.92
C VAL A 24 0.52 8.83 26.10
N ARG A 25 0.00 8.77 27.32
CA ARG A 25 -1.39 9.05 27.63
C ARG A 25 -1.77 10.49 27.28
N THR A 26 -0.98 11.45 27.76
CA THR A 26 -1.20 12.88 27.49
C THR A 26 -1.05 13.21 26.01
N ALA A 27 -0.10 12.59 25.33
CA ALA A 27 0.07 12.71 23.88
C ALA A 27 -1.18 12.23 23.13
N LEU A 28 -1.73 11.05 23.49
CA LEU A 28 -2.97 10.53 22.90
C LEU A 28 -4.15 11.48 23.10
N GLU A 29 -4.28 12.05 24.30
CA GLU A 29 -5.34 13.00 24.62
C GLU A 29 -5.24 14.28 23.77
N HIS A 30 -4.06 14.89 23.69
CA HIS A 30 -3.86 16.13 22.93
C HIS A 30 -4.02 15.91 21.42
N VAL A 31 -3.46 14.83 20.89
CA VAL A 31 -3.59 14.51 19.46
C VAL A 31 -5.04 14.16 19.13
N GLY A 32 -5.73 13.42 20.00
CA GLY A 32 -7.14 13.09 19.81
C GLY A 32 -8.05 14.33 19.80
N ARG A 33 -7.75 15.34 20.59
CA ARG A 33 -8.50 16.62 20.58
C ARG A 33 -8.20 17.46 19.34
N ALA A 34 -6.97 17.42 18.84
CA ALA A 34 -6.56 18.23 17.70
C ALA A 34 -6.97 17.58 16.36
N ALA A 35 -7.22 16.28 16.34
CA ALA A 35 -7.52 15.52 15.15
C ALA A 35 -9.03 15.37 14.93
N GLU A 36 -9.43 15.27 13.67
CA GLU A 36 -10.84 15.13 13.29
C GLU A 36 -11.24 13.67 13.04
N GLY A 37 -12.53 13.42 13.12
CA GLY A 37 -13.14 12.12 12.80
C GLY A 37 -12.80 11.06 13.85
N ASP A 38 -12.50 9.84 13.40
CA ASP A 38 -12.27 8.69 14.30
C ASP A 38 -11.04 8.86 15.21
N ALA A 39 -10.16 9.82 14.93
CA ALA A 39 -9.01 10.10 15.77
C ALA A 39 -9.42 10.64 17.16
N MET A 40 -10.63 11.19 17.28
CA MET A 40 -11.20 11.57 18.60
C MET A 40 -11.29 10.37 19.56
N ALA A 41 -11.40 9.14 19.06
CA ALA A 41 -11.36 7.94 19.89
C ALA A 41 -10.05 7.78 20.68
N LEU A 42 -8.96 8.47 20.29
CA LEU A 42 -7.74 8.52 21.09
C LEU A 42 -7.95 9.21 22.45
N CYS A 43 -8.88 10.17 22.52
CA CYS A 43 -9.25 10.77 23.79
C CYS A 43 -9.94 9.76 24.72
N GLU A 44 -10.80 8.89 24.16
CA GLU A 44 -11.48 7.85 24.93
C GLU A 44 -10.47 6.81 25.46
N VAL A 45 -9.51 6.42 24.60
CA VAL A 45 -8.40 5.56 25.02
C VAL A 45 -7.60 6.21 26.15
N ALA A 46 -7.22 7.48 26.01
CA ALA A 46 -6.47 8.21 27.02
C ALA A 46 -7.23 8.33 28.35
N ASN A 47 -8.54 8.56 28.29
CA ASN A 47 -9.41 8.61 29.46
C ASN A 47 -9.54 7.25 30.14
N GLY A 48 -9.68 6.17 29.37
CA GLY A 48 -9.68 4.81 29.90
C GLY A 48 -8.38 4.48 30.64
N LEU A 49 -7.24 4.82 30.04
CA LEU A 49 -5.92 4.63 30.67
C LEU A 49 -5.77 5.48 31.94
N ALA A 50 -6.31 6.71 31.97
CA ALA A 50 -6.32 7.55 33.16
C ALA A 50 -7.20 6.95 34.30
N ALA A 51 -8.26 6.25 33.94
CA ALA A 51 -9.13 5.52 34.86
C ALA A 51 -8.54 4.18 35.34
N GLY A 52 -7.35 3.80 34.86
CA GLY A 52 -6.69 2.54 35.22
C GLY A 52 -7.13 1.33 34.42
N VAL A 53 -7.82 1.53 33.30
CA VAL A 53 -8.18 0.45 32.38
C VAL A 53 -6.88 -0.13 31.76
N PRO A 54 -6.74 -1.48 31.71
CA PRO A 54 -5.60 -2.11 31.07
C PRO A 54 -5.44 -1.67 29.61
N TRP A 55 -4.19 -1.62 29.13
CA TRP A 55 -3.87 -1.14 27.78
C TRP A 55 -4.70 -1.82 26.69
N GLY A 56 -4.79 -3.14 26.70
CA GLY A 56 -5.55 -3.91 25.71
C GLY A 56 -7.03 -3.54 25.68
N ASP A 57 -7.64 -3.39 26.85
CA ASP A 57 -9.07 -3.11 27.00
C ASP A 57 -9.42 -1.68 26.57
N ALA A 58 -8.53 -0.72 26.83
CA ALA A 58 -8.71 0.66 26.43
C ALA A 58 -8.79 0.82 24.89
N TRP A 59 -8.13 -0.08 24.12
CA TRP A 59 -8.13 -0.04 22.67
C TRP A 59 -9.27 -0.84 22.01
N ILE A 60 -10.05 -1.62 22.74
CA ILE A 60 -11.16 -2.44 22.20
C ILE A 60 -12.20 -1.56 21.50
N LEU A 61 -12.53 -0.41 22.09
CA LEU A 61 -13.53 0.51 21.55
C LEU A 61 -12.98 1.41 20.45
N ALA A 62 -11.67 1.44 20.24
CA ALA A 62 -11.06 2.23 19.18
C ALA A 62 -11.36 1.66 17.80
N PRO A 63 -11.59 2.51 16.78
CA PRO A 63 -11.78 2.04 15.40
C PRO A 63 -10.64 1.15 14.91
N PRO A 64 -10.92 0.11 14.12
CA PRO A 64 -9.91 -0.86 13.67
C PRO A 64 -8.70 -0.23 12.97
N ARG A 65 -8.88 0.90 12.30
CA ARG A 65 -7.80 1.64 11.65
C ARG A 65 -6.75 2.19 12.62
N LEU A 66 -7.11 2.38 13.91
CA LEU A 66 -6.21 2.85 14.96
C LEU A 66 -5.53 1.70 15.72
N TRP A 67 -5.97 0.46 15.57
CA TRP A 67 -5.34 -0.70 16.22
C TRP A 67 -3.83 -0.87 15.96
N PRO A 68 -3.32 -0.59 14.75
CA PRO A 68 -1.87 -0.63 14.53
C PRO A 68 -1.10 0.31 15.47
N LEU A 69 -1.69 1.47 15.79
CA LEU A 69 -1.12 2.43 16.72
C LEU A 69 -1.07 1.87 18.15
N GLY A 70 -2.16 1.25 18.62
CA GLY A 70 -2.20 0.60 19.91
C GLY A 70 -1.19 -0.53 20.05
N ARG A 71 -1.00 -1.32 18.99
CA ARG A 71 0.01 -2.39 18.97
C ARG A 71 1.44 -1.85 18.97
N ALA A 72 1.70 -0.75 18.27
CA ALA A 72 3.03 -0.13 18.23
C ALA A 72 3.40 0.49 19.59
N LEU A 73 2.43 1.14 20.26
CA LEU A 73 2.66 1.81 21.53
C LEU A 73 2.60 0.87 22.76
N GLY A 74 1.93 -0.29 22.66
CA GLY A 74 1.79 -1.23 23.77
C GLY A 74 3.10 -1.60 24.45
N PRO A 75 4.15 -2.03 23.70
CA PRO A 75 5.44 -2.34 24.28
C PRO A 75 6.12 -1.16 25.00
N ALA A 76 5.91 0.05 24.50
CA ALA A 76 6.43 1.26 25.12
C ALA A 76 5.70 1.55 26.45
N TRP A 77 4.38 1.36 26.46
CA TRP A 77 3.57 1.52 27.67
C TRP A 77 3.91 0.52 28.77
N GLU A 78 4.01 -0.78 28.39
CA GLU A 78 4.24 -1.86 29.36
C GLU A 78 5.67 -1.89 29.90
N ARG A 79 6.67 -1.61 29.06
CA ARG A 79 8.09 -1.70 29.40
C ARG A 79 8.77 -0.37 29.65
N GLY A 80 8.07 0.74 29.47
CA GLY A 80 8.65 2.07 29.60
C GLY A 80 9.71 2.39 28.54
N SER A 81 9.68 1.69 27.38
CA SER A 81 10.59 1.98 26.27
C SER A 81 10.16 3.22 25.49
N SER A 82 11.08 3.80 24.69
CA SER A 82 10.73 4.96 23.86
C SER A 82 9.63 4.63 22.86
N PRO A 83 8.48 5.32 22.87
CA PRO A 83 7.42 5.12 21.89
C PRO A 83 7.76 5.73 20.52
N VAL A 84 8.76 6.61 20.44
CA VAL A 84 9.10 7.36 19.23
C VAL A 84 9.55 6.42 18.12
N ASP A 85 10.45 5.48 18.42
CA ASP A 85 10.96 4.53 17.43
C ASP A 85 9.85 3.63 16.88
N ALA A 86 8.90 3.24 17.74
CA ALA A 86 7.74 2.45 17.34
C ALA A 86 6.77 3.22 16.44
N LEU A 87 6.57 4.51 16.73
CA LEU A 87 5.74 5.41 15.92
C LEU A 87 6.37 5.69 14.56
N ASP A 88 7.66 5.95 14.52
CA ASP A 88 8.41 6.19 13.29
C ASP A 88 8.40 4.93 12.39
N ALA A 89 8.66 3.76 12.96
CA ALA A 89 8.58 2.48 12.24
C ALA A 89 7.17 2.19 11.70
N LEU A 90 6.11 2.52 12.44
CA LEU A 90 4.73 2.38 11.99
C LEU A 90 4.41 3.34 10.84
N ALA A 91 4.88 4.58 10.91
CA ALA A 91 4.71 5.57 9.85
C ALA A 91 5.39 5.10 8.56
N ASP A 92 6.64 4.65 8.64
CA ASP A 92 7.40 4.13 7.50
C ASP A 92 6.74 2.89 6.88
N ALA A 93 6.29 1.94 7.70
CA ALA A 93 5.59 0.75 7.23
C ALA A 93 4.27 1.10 6.53
N THR A 94 3.57 2.12 7.01
CA THR A 94 2.31 2.58 6.41
C THR A 94 2.55 3.26 5.07
N LEU A 95 3.57 4.11 4.96
CA LEU A 95 4.00 4.74 3.72
C LEU A 95 4.49 3.72 2.69
N ALA A 96 5.28 2.73 3.12
CA ALA A 96 5.76 1.67 2.24
C ALA A 96 4.59 0.85 1.64
N ARG A 97 3.58 0.52 2.44
CA ARG A 97 2.37 -0.17 1.97
C ARG A 97 1.58 0.68 0.96
N ALA A 98 1.44 1.98 1.23
CA ALA A 98 0.75 2.90 0.32
C ALA A 98 1.48 3.01 -1.02
N ARG A 99 2.81 3.08 -1.03
CA ARG A 99 3.64 3.08 -2.26
C ARG A 99 3.49 1.76 -3.03
N ALA A 100 3.62 0.62 -2.35
CA ALA A 100 3.49 -0.69 -2.97
C ALA A 100 2.10 -0.94 -3.60
N SER A 101 1.03 -0.38 -3.02
CA SER A 101 -0.31 -0.45 -3.62
C SER A 101 -0.45 0.45 -4.85
N GLY A 102 0.20 1.62 -4.85
CA GLY A 102 0.27 2.51 -6.02
C GLY A 102 1.03 1.89 -7.19
N ASP A 103 2.17 1.27 -6.92
CA ASP A 103 3.00 0.61 -7.93
C ASP A 103 2.27 -0.58 -8.57
N LYS A 104 1.53 -1.36 -7.78
CA LYS A 104 0.69 -2.46 -8.30
C LYS A 104 -0.40 -1.96 -9.23
N ALA A 105 -1.09 -0.88 -8.87
CA ALA A 105 -2.14 -0.30 -9.71
C ALA A 105 -1.57 0.25 -11.03
N ALA A 106 -0.40 0.87 -11.01
CA ALA A 106 0.29 1.36 -12.20
C ALA A 106 0.75 0.21 -13.12
N ALA A 107 1.31 -0.86 -12.55
CA ALA A 107 1.72 -2.04 -13.30
C ALA A 107 0.53 -2.76 -13.97
N GLU A 108 -0.60 -2.86 -13.28
CA GLU A 108 -1.82 -3.48 -13.80
C GLU A 108 -2.42 -2.70 -14.99
N LEU A 109 -2.35 -1.37 -14.95
CA LEU A 109 -2.73 -0.51 -16.07
C LEU A 109 -1.82 -0.70 -17.30
N GLY A 110 -0.53 -0.82 -17.10
CA GLY A 110 0.44 -1.07 -18.18
C GLY A 110 0.17 -2.39 -18.92
N VAL A 111 -0.10 -3.45 -18.20
CA VAL A 111 -0.42 -4.76 -18.79
C VAL A 111 -1.75 -4.74 -19.54
N ARG A 112 -2.77 -4.09 -18.97
CA ARG A 112 -4.11 -3.99 -19.62
C ARG A 112 -4.09 -3.21 -20.91
N LEU A 113 -3.19 -2.25 -21.09
CA LEU A 113 -3.04 -1.48 -22.33
C LEU A 113 -2.16 -2.21 -23.37
N SER A 114 -1.18 -2.99 -22.92
CA SER A 114 -0.24 -3.68 -23.82
C SER A 114 -0.83 -4.96 -24.42
N LEU A 115 -1.72 -5.65 -23.71
CA LEU A 115 -2.31 -6.91 -24.13
C LEU A 115 -3.13 -6.80 -25.43
N PRO A 116 -4.08 -5.86 -25.59
CA PRO A 116 -4.84 -5.73 -26.83
C PRO A 116 -3.96 -5.30 -28.00
N LEU A 117 -2.93 -4.49 -27.77
CA LEU A 117 -2.01 -4.07 -28.83
C LEU A 117 -1.18 -5.25 -29.36
N ALA A 118 -0.67 -6.09 -28.48
CA ALA A 118 0.07 -7.30 -28.86
C ALA A 118 -0.82 -8.29 -29.61
N LEU A 119 -2.09 -8.45 -29.19
CA LEU A 119 -3.03 -9.36 -29.81
C LEU A 119 -3.44 -8.92 -31.24
N CYS A 120 -3.48 -7.60 -31.50
CA CYS A 120 -3.74 -7.06 -32.84
C CYS A 120 -2.51 -7.11 -33.76
N LEU A 121 -1.31 -6.89 -33.21
CA LEU A 121 -0.08 -6.89 -34.01
C LEU A 121 0.37 -8.30 -34.42
N LEU A 122 0.08 -9.33 -33.62
CA LEU A 122 0.45 -10.71 -33.89
C LEU A 122 -0.15 -11.24 -35.22
N PRO A 123 -1.47 -11.18 -35.46
CA PRO A 123 -2.06 -11.60 -36.72
C PRO A 123 -1.60 -10.72 -37.88
N ALA A 124 -1.42 -9.43 -37.70
CA ALA A 124 -0.93 -8.54 -38.74
C ALA A 124 0.51 -8.91 -39.17
N PHE A 125 1.38 -9.24 -38.24
CA PHE A 125 2.74 -9.70 -38.54
C PHE A 125 2.75 -11.02 -39.31
N VAL A 126 1.87 -11.96 -38.94
CA VAL A 126 1.76 -13.24 -39.66
C VAL A 126 1.27 -13.04 -41.10
N LEU A 127 0.24 -12.20 -41.29
CA LEU A 127 -0.34 -11.97 -42.61
C LEU A 127 0.59 -11.17 -43.52
N VAL A 128 1.29 -10.17 -43.02
CA VAL A 128 2.12 -9.28 -43.83
C VAL A 128 3.56 -9.79 -43.96
N GLY A 129 4.08 -10.43 -42.91
CA GLY A 129 5.48 -10.87 -42.88
C GLY A 129 5.66 -12.34 -43.23
N VAL A 130 4.97 -13.24 -42.57
CA VAL A 130 5.22 -14.70 -42.69
C VAL A 130 4.54 -15.30 -43.91
N LEU A 131 3.33 -14.89 -44.23
CA LEU A 131 2.56 -15.46 -45.34
C LEU A 131 3.22 -15.21 -46.70
N PRO A 132 3.68 -13.98 -47.05
CA PRO A 132 4.38 -13.76 -48.33
C PRO A 132 5.69 -14.55 -48.42
N LEU A 133 6.41 -14.70 -47.32
CA LEU A 133 7.64 -15.45 -47.26
C LEU A 133 7.41 -16.94 -47.54
N LEU A 134 6.36 -17.52 -46.95
CA LEU A 134 5.98 -18.91 -47.17
C LEU A 134 5.54 -19.17 -48.61
N ILE A 135 4.82 -18.24 -49.23
CA ILE A 135 4.43 -18.34 -50.64
C ILE A 135 5.65 -18.25 -51.56
N ALA A 136 6.58 -17.35 -51.30
CA ALA A 136 7.78 -17.17 -52.08
C ALA A 136 8.69 -18.43 -52.02
N VAL A 137 8.91 -18.98 -50.82
CA VAL A 137 9.74 -20.18 -50.63
C VAL A 137 9.02 -21.43 -51.15
N GLY A 138 7.72 -21.58 -50.90
CA GLY A 138 6.92 -22.72 -51.40
C GLY A 138 6.83 -22.73 -52.92
N GLY A 139 6.67 -21.56 -53.56
CA GLY A 139 6.69 -21.44 -55.03
C GLY A 139 8.02 -21.81 -55.68
N ALA A 140 9.13 -21.45 -55.02
CA ALA A 140 10.47 -21.83 -55.49
C ALA A 140 10.73 -23.34 -55.44
N VAL A 141 10.29 -23.97 -54.35
CA VAL A 141 10.46 -25.45 -54.18
C VAL A 141 9.59 -26.24 -55.19
N VAL A 142 8.35 -25.81 -55.41
CA VAL A 142 7.44 -26.46 -56.38
C VAL A 142 7.93 -26.25 -57.82
N GLY A 143 8.48 -25.06 -58.13
CA GLY A 143 9.05 -24.80 -59.46
C GLY A 143 10.26 -25.68 -59.81
N ASP A 144 11.12 -25.94 -58.82
CA ASP A 144 12.32 -26.78 -59.00
C ASP A 144 11.98 -28.24 -59.17
N VAL A 145 10.95 -28.73 -58.48
CA VAL A 145 10.44 -30.12 -58.62
C VAL A 145 9.78 -30.34 -59.99
N SER A 146 9.17 -29.32 -60.59
CA SER A 146 8.50 -29.40 -61.90
C SER A 146 9.43 -29.30 -63.07
N SER A 147 10.66 -28.79 -62.93
CA SER A 147 11.67 -28.65 -64.01
C SER A 147 12.69 -29.81 -64.07
N GLY A 148 12.64 -30.75 -63.13
CA GLY A 148 13.54 -31.93 -63.05
C GLY A 148 12.94 -33.20 -63.59
N GLY A 149 12.32 -33.19 -64.78
CA GLY A 149 11.96 -34.39 -65.53
C GLY A 149 12.95 -34.65 -66.64
N PRO A 150 13.32 -35.94 -66.92
CA PRO A 150 14.38 -36.33 -67.80
C PRO A 150 14.11 -36.01 -69.30
#